data_b8a3143cf3bea64eb440fdcde9102c70
#
_entry.id   b8a3143cf3bea64eb440fdcde9102c70
#
_cell.length_a   1.000
_cell.length_b   1.000
_cell.length_c   1.000
_cell.angle_alpha   90.00
_cell.angle_beta   90.00
_cell.angle_gamma   90.00
#
_symmetry.space_group_name_H-M   'P 1'
#
loop_
_entity.id
_entity.type
_entity.pdbx_description
1 polymer ?
#
loop_
_entity_poly.entity_id
_entity_poly.type
_entity_poly.pdbx_seq_one_letter_code
_entity_poly.pdbx_strand_id
1 'polypeptide(L)'
;MKKVILVSIIAATSLMAASDKQIEDFYSQMVDSSVKVKVADRHKVAGDIEAVVVKLSKDGNSQDEIVFTKGDFIFPDVIDLKEQKSYLAEVKKEVIAKGISKIYKDEDKANIIVLGSDPKKPTIIMFSDPECPYCRAELAKIETTLKDSNVEIVLTPVHDISSLQKSSLIYKDAKAAKSDSDKVKILRKYYAEDYNVDDKSVSKDDVAKIDNLRKKYFAAGVRSVPFIVNKSDLK
;
A
#
# COMPACT_ATOMS: atom_id res chain seq x y z
N MET A 1 11.64 -52.25 49.51
CA MET A 1 12.21 -51.71 48.27
C MET A 1 11.25 -50.70 47.73
N LYS A 2 11.54 -49.36 47.91
CA LYS A 2 10.70 -48.24 47.42
C LYS A 2 11.14 -47.92 46.00
N LYS A 3 10.28 -48.14 45.01
CA LYS A 3 10.51 -47.70 43.62
C LYS A 3 10.32 -46.18 43.53
N VAL A 4 11.39 -45.45 43.27
CA VAL A 4 11.34 -44.04 42.92
C VAL A 4 11.02 -43.96 41.43
N ILE A 5 9.83 -43.49 41.11
CA ILE A 5 9.43 -43.17 39.75
C ILE A 5 9.94 -41.74 39.44
N LEU A 6 10.97 -41.66 38.61
CA LEU A 6 11.47 -40.40 38.08
C LEU A 6 10.49 -39.96 36.99
N VAL A 7 9.65 -39.01 37.30
CA VAL A 7 8.80 -38.33 36.29
C VAL A 7 9.68 -37.29 35.61
N SER A 8 10.17 -37.60 34.42
CA SER A 8 10.84 -36.63 33.56
C SER A 8 9.77 -35.69 33.00
N ILE A 9 9.67 -34.50 33.58
CA ILE A 9 8.92 -33.40 32.99
C ILE A 9 9.71 -32.93 31.77
N ILE A 10 9.34 -33.41 30.58
CA ILE A 10 9.77 -32.82 29.34
C ILE A 10 9.00 -31.48 29.25
N ALA A 11 9.64 -30.39 29.64
CA ALA A 11 9.19 -29.08 29.33
C ALA A 11 9.23 -28.95 27.81
N ALA A 12 8.07 -29.06 27.16
CA ALA A 12 7.93 -28.69 25.78
C ALA A 12 8.12 -27.14 25.73
N THR A 13 9.35 -26.71 25.51
CA THR A 13 9.64 -25.35 25.12
C THR A 13 9.02 -25.20 23.74
N SER A 14 7.77 -24.70 23.69
CA SER A 14 7.24 -24.16 22.44
C SER A 14 8.26 -23.11 21.99
N LEU A 15 8.84 -23.30 20.82
CA LEU A 15 9.67 -22.27 20.16
C LEU A 15 8.73 -21.11 19.87
N MET A 16 8.56 -20.22 20.85
CA MET A 16 7.81 -18.99 20.67
C MET A 16 8.62 -18.09 19.73
N ALA A 17 7.94 -17.38 18.86
CA ALA A 17 8.56 -16.33 18.04
C ALA A 17 9.32 -15.32 18.92
N ALA A 18 10.35 -14.66 18.37
CA ALA A 18 11.10 -13.64 19.10
C ALA A 18 10.16 -12.58 19.68
N SER A 19 10.40 -12.18 20.93
CA SER A 19 9.58 -11.17 21.61
C SER A 19 9.73 -9.80 20.96
N ASP A 20 8.73 -8.92 21.15
CA ASP A 20 8.78 -7.53 20.67
C ASP A 20 10.06 -6.85 21.13
N LYS A 21 10.42 -7.01 22.41
CA LYS A 21 11.64 -6.43 22.97
C LYS A 21 12.91 -6.89 22.26
N GLN A 22 13.04 -8.18 21.97
CA GLN A 22 14.21 -8.69 21.24
C GLN A 22 14.33 -8.07 19.85
N ILE A 23 13.21 -7.92 19.15
CA ILE A 23 13.17 -7.31 17.82
C ILE A 23 13.46 -5.81 17.89
N GLU A 24 12.84 -5.10 18.85
CA GLU A 24 13.06 -3.66 19.07
C GLU A 24 14.53 -3.37 19.46
N ASP A 25 15.10 -4.16 20.35
CA ASP A 25 16.51 -4.05 20.76
C ASP A 25 17.46 -4.30 19.58
N PHE A 26 17.18 -5.31 18.74
CA PHE A 26 17.97 -5.61 17.54
C PHE A 26 17.97 -4.44 16.55
N TYR A 27 16.78 -3.94 16.20
CA TYR A 27 16.67 -2.81 15.27
C TYR A 27 17.25 -1.52 15.83
N SER A 28 17.10 -1.27 17.14
CA SER A 28 17.66 -0.09 17.79
C SER A 28 19.19 -0.03 17.73
N GLN A 29 19.87 -1.18 17.60
CA GLN A 29 21.32 -1.24 17.39
C GLN A 29 21.74 -0.95 15.94
N MET A 30 20.81 -1.07 14.99
CA MET A 30 21.09 -0.90 13.55
C MET A 30 20.76 0.51 13.03
N VAL A 31 19.98 1.29 13.78
CA VAL A 31 19.54 2.62 13.38
C VAL A 31 20.15 3.71 14.27
N ASP A 32 20.10 4.95 13.81
CA ASP A 32 20.51 6.10 14.62
C ASP A 32 19.67 6.21 15.90
N SER A 33 20.28 6.61 17.01
CA SER A 33 19.63 6.69 18.34
C SER A 33 18.43 7.65 18.39
N SER A 34 18.28 8.54 17.43
CA SER A 34 17.10 9.42 17.29
C SER A 34 15.90 8.74 16.65
N VAL A 35 16.06 7.53 16.08
CA VAL A 35 14.98 6.74 15.49
C VAL A 35 14.29 5.93 16.59
N LYS A 36 12.99 6.13 16.76
CA LYS A 36 12.17 5.30 17.64
C LYS A 36 11.78 4.02 16.91
N VAL A 37 12.10 2.88 17.53
CA VAL A 37 11.75 1.54 17.03
C VAL A 37 10.61 0.98 17.86
N LYS A 38 9.57 0.46 17.20
CA LYS A 38 8.41 -0.16 17.87
C LYS A 38 7.84 -1.30 17.04
N VAL A 39 7.58 -2.45 17.65
CA VAL A 39 6.73 -3.48 17.02
C VAL A 39 5.29 -2.95 16.99
N ALA A 40 4.72 -2.84 15.79
CA ALA A 40 3.42 -2.25 15.54
C ALA A 40 2.31 -3.30 15.34
N ASP A 41 2.65 -4.45 14.75
CA ASP A 41 1.68 -5.52 14.46
C ASP A 41 2.38 -6.87 14.29
N ARG A 42 1.61 -7.97 14.40
CA ARG A 42 2.07 -9.35 14.18
C ARG A 42 1.02 -10.14 13.42
N HIS A 43 1.46 -10.96 12.47
CA HIS A 43 0.62 -11.80 11.65
C HIS A 43 1.17 -13.24 11.64
N LYS A 44 0.34 -14.23 11.93
CA LYS A 44 0.71 -15.63 11.67
C LYS A 44 0.73 -15.87 10.16
N VAL A 45 1.80 -16.48 9.69
CA VAL A 45 2.04 -16.68 8.25
C VAL A 45 1.93 -18.16 7.88
N ALA A 46 2.82 -18.99 8.40
CA ALA A 46 2.85 -20.42 8.12
C ALA A 46 3.48 -21.20 9.29
N GLY A 47 2.81 -22.22 9.78
CA GLY A 47 3.29 -23.00 10.92
C GLY A 47 3.56 -22.10 12.13
N ASP A 48 4.82 -22.09 12.62
CA ASP A 48 5.27 -21.28 13.75
C ASP A 48 5.98 -19.98 13.30
N ILE A 49 5.84 -19.56 12.04
CA ILE A 49 6.43 -18.35 11.52
C ILE A 49 5.44 -17.19 11.67
N GLU A 50 5.89 -16.10 12.25
CA GLU A 50 5.15 -14.84 12.34
C GLU A 50 5.83 -13.76 11.51
N ALA A 51 5.03 -12.96 10.79
CA ALA A 51 5.46 -11.69 10.25
C ALA A 51 5.28 -10.61 11.33
N VAL A 52 6.28 -9.77 11.48
CA VAL A 52 6.30 -8.66 12.45
C VAL A 52 6.48 -7.35 11.71
N VAL A 53 5.58 -6.41 11.96
CA VAL A 53 5.68 -5.05 11.43
C VAL A 53 6.41 -4.19 12.45
N VAL A 54 7.61 -3.74 12.09
CA VAL A 54 8.45 -2.86 12.90
C VAL A 54 8.33 -1.44 12.39
N LYS A 55 7.81 -0.54 13.21
CA LYS A 55 7.69 0.88 12.88
C LYS A 55 8.94 1.62 13.32
N LEU A 56 9.60 2.26 12.37
CA LEU A 56 10.72 3.16 12.55
C LEU A 56 10.22 4.60 12.42
N SER A 57 10.42 5.43 13.43
CA SER A 57 9.88 6.81 13.44
C SER A 57 10.94 7.82 13.84
N LYS A 58 11.03 8.93 13.08
CA LYS A 58 11.91 10.07 13.33
C LYS A 58 11.28 11.36 12.81
N ASP A 59 11.27 12.41 13.62
CA ASP A 59 10.84 13.77 13.24
C ASP A 59 9.43 13.81 12.60
N GLY A 60 8.49 13.03 13.16
CA GLY A 60 7.12 12.94 12.66
C GLY A 60 6.92 12.05 11.42
N ASN A 61 8.01 11.58 10.82
CA ASN A 61 7.96 10.59 9.72
C ASN A 61 8.02 9.17 10.28
N SER A 62 7.40 8.22 9.59
CA SER A 62 7.50 6.81 9.95
C SER A 62 7.62 5.92 8.72
N GLN A 63 8.31 4.80 8.91
CA GLN A 63 8.46 3.73 7.92
C GLN A 63 8.18 2.42 8.62
N ASP A 64 7.44 1.54 7.95
CA ASP A 64 7.17 0.19 8.42
C ASP A 64 8.13 -0.78 7.70
N GLU A 65 8.87 -1.54 8.50
CA GLU A 65 9.68 -2.68 8.05
C GLU A 65 8.95 -3.97 8.41
N ILE A 66 8.99 -4.94 7.52
CA ILE A 66 8.37 -6.24 7.75
C ILE A 66 9.46 -7.29 7.80
N VAL A 67 9.47 -8.05 8.90
CA VAL A 67 10.37 -9.17 9.09
C VAL A 67 9.58 -10.39 9.54
N PHE A 68 10.17 -11.55 9.35
CA PHE A 68 9.61 -12.82 9.81
C PHE A 68 10.44 -13.37 10.95
N THR A 69 9.80 -14.02 11.91
CA THR A 69 10.48 -14.59 13.06
C THR A 69 10.00 -16.00 13.35
N LYS A 70 10.93 -16.86 13.79
CA LYS A 70 10.66 -18.19 14.35
C LYS A 70 11.72 -18.49 15.40
N GLY A 71 11.31 -18.73 16.64
CA GLY A 71 12.25 -18.81 17.76
C GLY A 71 13.09 -17.54 17.84
N ASP A 72 14.40 -17.67 17.98
CA ASP A 72 15.35 -16.55 18.08
C ASP A 72 15.86 -16.03 16.70
N PHE A 73 15.24 -16.46 15.60
CA PHE A 73 15.70 -16.11 14.27
C PHE A 73 14.80 -15.06 13.62
N ILE A 74 15.42 -14.15 12.85
CA ILE A 74 14.77 -13.16 12.00
C ILE A 74 15.10 -13.46 10.54
N PHE A 75 14.08 -13.37 9.66
CA PHE A 75 14.20 -13.58 8.21
C PHE A 75 13.67 -12.36 7.47
N PRO A 76 14.31 -11.91 6.37
CA PRO A 76 13.82 -10.79 5.59
C PRO A 76 12.59 -11.13 4.73
N ASP A 77 12.43 -12.40 4.36
CA ASP A 77 11.28 -12.93 3.61
C ASP A 77 11.11 -14.41 3.87
N VAL A 78 9.91 -14.92 3.60
CA VAL A 78 9.57 -16.35 3.59
C VAL A 78 8.87 -16.66 2.28
N ILE A 79 9.44 -17.60 1.51
CA ILE A 79 8.92 -17.98 0.20
C ILE A 79 8.28 -19.37 0.32
N ASP A 80 7.02 -19.47 -0.05
CA ASP A 80 6.33 -20.74 -0.23
C ASP A 80 6.72 -21.34 -1.58
N LEU A 81 7.49 -22.44 -1.53
CA LEU A 81 7.97 -23.08 -2.75
C LEU A 81 6.87 -23.80 -3.52
N LYS A 82 5.82 -24.24 -2.84
CA LYS A 82 4.68 -24.91 -3.46
C LYS A 82 3.77 -23.92 -4.19
N GLU A 83 3.43 -22.84 -3.51
CA GLU A 83 2.56 -21.79 -4.06
C GLU A 83 3.36 -20.75 -4.87
N GLN A 84 4.69 -20.81 -4.86
CA GLN A 84 5.61 -19.87 -5.53
C GLN A 84 5.34 -18.40 -5.17
N LYS A 85 5.06 -18.14 -3.90
CA LYS A 85 4.71 -16.81 -3.41
C LYS A 85 5.63 -16.33 -2.29
N SER A 86 5.85 -15.03 -2.23
CA SER A 86 6.53 -14.33 -1.15
C SER A 86 5.50 -13.88 -0.11
N TYR A 87 5.66 -14.29 1.13
CA TYR A 87 4.83 -13.80 2.23
C TYR A 87 5.11 -12.32 2.54
N LEU A 88 6.32 -11.82 2.27
CA LEU A 88 6.62 -10.39 2.40
C LEU A 88 5.70 -9.55 1.51
N ALA A 89 5.51 -9.96 0.26
CA ALA A 89 4.64 -9.26 -0.69
C ALA A 89 3.17 -9.25 -0.21
N GLU A 90 2.69 -10.38 0.34
CA GLU A 90 1.33 -10.49 0.88
C GLU A 90 1.13 -9.61 2.11
N VAL A 91 1.98 -9.77 3.14
CA VAL A 91 1.88 -8.99 4.38
C VAL A 91 2.02 -7.49 4.10
N LYS A 92 2.94 -7.11 3.20
CA LYS A 92 3.09 -5.71 2.78
C LYS A 92 1.81 -5.16 2.16
N LYS A 93 1.15 -5.94 1.31
CA LYS A 93 -0.13 -5.56 0.71
C LYS A 93 -1.22 -5.38 1.78
N GLU A 94 -1.31 -6.29 2.76
CA GLU A 94 -2.26 -6.20 3.87
C GLU A 94 -2.01 -4.97 4.76
N VAL A 95 -0.76 -4.70 5.12
CA VAL A 95 -0.37 -3.53 5.93
C VAL A 95 -0.75 -2.23 5.21
N ILE A 96 -0.47 -2.14 3.91
CA ILE A 96 -0.85 -0.98 3.09
C ILE A 96 -2.38 -0.87 2.99
N ALA A 97 -3.10 -1.96 2.74
CA ALA A 97 -4.57 -1.96 2.68
C ALA A 97 -5.18 -1.48 4.00
N LYS A 98 -4.65 -1.92 5.15
CA LYS A 98 -5.05 -1.45 6.48
C LYS A 98 -4.78 0.04 6.70
N GLY A 99 -3.64 0.54 6.19
CA GLY A 99 -3.31 1.97 6.19
C GLY A 99 -4.28 2.79 5.35
N ILE A 100 -4.56 2.33 4.12
CA ILE A 100 -5.52 2.95 3.19
C ILE A 100 -6.93 2.95 3.80
N SER A 101 -7.38 1.83 4.39
CA SER A 101 -8.72 1.71 4.97
C SER A 101 -9.05 2.83 5.95
N LYS A 102 -8.08 3.24 6.78
CA LYS A 102 -8.26 4.29 7.79
C LYS A 102 -8.57 5.66 7.20
N ILE A 103 -8.13 5.92 5.97
CA ILE A 103 -8.22 7.25 5.35
C ILE A 103 -9.16 7.28 4.15
N TYR A 104 -9.37 6.15 3.47
CA TYR A 104 -10.15 6.10 2.23
C TYR A 104 -11.65 6.26 2.44
N LYS A 105 -12.20 5.75 3.55
CA LYS A 105 -13.65 5.87 3.86
C LYS A 105 -14.10 7.32 4.05
N ASP A 106 -13.19 8.20 4.45
CA ASP A 106 -13.43 9.63 4.65
C ASP A 106 -12.83 10.47 3.50
N GLU A 107 -12.44 9.83 2.37
CA GLU A 107 -11.89 10.54 1.23
C GLU A 107 -12.97 11.35 0.52
N ASP A 108 -12.62 12.58 0.12
CA ASP A 108 -13.49 13.40 -0.72
C ASP A 108 -13.73 12.71 -2.06
N LYS A 109 -15.00 12.55 -2.43
CA LYS A 109 -15.40 11.95 -3.71
C LYS A 109 -14.83 12.72 -4.91
N ALA A 110 -14.50 14.00 -4.75
CA ALA A 110 -13.84 14.79 -5.77
C ALA A 110 -12.40 14.30 -6.08
N ASN A 111 -11.79 13.56 -5.17
CA ASN A 111 -10.46 12.95 -5.32
C ASN A 111 -10.51 11.51 -5.86
N ILE A 112 -11.69 11.04 -6.24
CA ILE A 112 -11.90 9.67 -6.73
C ILE A 112 -12.55 9.70 -8.10
N ILE A 113 -11.89 9.16 -9.11
CA ILE A 113 -12.46 8.99 -10.45
C ILE A 113 -13.08 7.60 -10.51
N VAL A 114 -14.41 7.55 -10.57
CA VAL A 114 -15.16 6.29 -10.61
C VAL A 114 -15.45 5.90 -12.05
N LEU A 115 -15.12 4.67 -12.42
CA LEU A 115 -15.44 4.02 -13.69
C LEU A 115 -16.18 2.70 -13.40
N GLY A 116 -17.31 2.51 -14.08
CA GLY A 116 -18.21 1.39 -13.79
C GLY A 116 -19.11 1.65 -12.57
N SER A 117 -20.30 1.06 -12.61
CA SER A 117 -21.30 1.20 -11.53
C SER A 117 -22.13 -0.08 -11.37
N ASP A 118 -21.63 -1.22 -11.84
CA ASP A 118 -22.35 -2.50 -11.74
C ASP A 118 -22.24 -3.05 -10.30
N PRO A 119 -23.34 -3.12 -9.53
CA PRO A 119 -23.30 -3.58 -8.15
C PRO A 119 -22.96 -5.06 -8.00
N LYS A 120 -22.97 -5.83 -9.10
CA LYS A 120 -22.62 -7.27 -9.10
C LYS A 120 -21.11 -7.49 -9.26
N LYS A 121 -20.37 -6.46 -9.68
CA LYS A 121 -18.94 -6.54 -9.87
C LYS A 121 -18.18 -6.08 -8.62
N PRO A 122 -17.04 -6.70 -8.30
CA PRO A 122 -16.15 -6.16 -7.30
C PRO A 122 -15.65 -4.78 -7.72
N THR A 123 -15.27 -3.96 -6.75
CA THR A 123 -14.62 -2.68 -7.00
C THR A 123 -13.15 -2.77 -6.62
N ILE A 124 -12.28 -2.37 -7.51
CA ILE A 124 -10.86 -2.16 -7.24
C ILE A 124 -10.55 -0.68 -7.10
N ILE A 125 -9.59 -0.37 -6.24
CA ILE A 125 -9.03 0.97 -6.10
C ILE A 125 -7.65 0.95 -6.72
N MET A 126 -7.40 1.86 -7.66
CA MET A 126 -6.13 2.02 -8.35
C MET A 126 -5.51 3.37 -7.98
N PHE A 127 -4.37 3.32 -7.30
CA PHE A 127 -3.51 4.48 -7.09
C PHE A 127 -2.61 4.63 -8.30
N SER A 128 -2.59 5.81 -8.90
CA SER A 128 -2.03 5.99 -10.24
C SER A 128 -1.34 7.34 -10.41
N ASP A 129 -0.49 7.42 -11.43
CA ASP A 129 0.29 8.60 -11.79
C ASP A 129 0.30 8.75 -13.32
N PRO A 130 -0.09 9.91 -13.86
CA PRO A 130 -0.15 10.13 -15.31
C PRO A 130 1.21 10.02 -16.03
N GLU A 131 2.33 10.19 -15.33
CA GLU A 131 3.67 10.09 -15.94
C GLU A 131 4.32 8.72 -15.76
N CYS A 132 3.73 7.83 -14.97
CA CYS A 132 4.25 6.50 -14.77
C CYS A 132 3.97 5.57 -15.97
N PRO A 133 5.01 4.98 -16.62
CA PRO A 133 4.82 4.08 -17.77
C PRO A 133 3.94 2.86 -17.43
N TYR A 134 4.10 2.30 -16.23
CA TYR A 134 3.31 1.17 -15.78
C TYR A 134 1.84 1.55 -15.54
N CYS A 135 1.57 2.78 -15.08
CA CYS A 135 0.21 3.29 -14.95
C CYS A 135 -0.45 3.50 -16.31
N ARG A 136 0.31 3.95 -17.32
CA ARG A 136 -0.16 4.01 -18.70
C ARG A 136 -0.53 2.62 -19.24
N ALA A 137 0.29 1.62 -18.95
CA ALA A 137 0.01 0.23 -19.36
C ALA A 137 -1.27 -0.33 -18.71
N GLU A 138 -1.54 0.00 -17.43
CA GLU A 138 -2.81 -0.37 -16.79
C GLU A 138 -4.00 0.41 -17.38
N LEU A 139 -3.86 1.71 -17.63
CA LEU A 139 -4.90 2.50 -18.27
C LEU A 139 -5.22 2.02 -19.70
N ALA A 140 -4.24 1.48 -20.42
CA ALA A 140 -4.47 0.90 -21.75
C ALA A 140 -5.41 -0.32 -21.72
N LYS A 141 -5.48 -1.04 -20.60
CA LYS A 141 -6.33 -2.23 -20.40
C LYS A 141 -7.66 -1.90 -19.70
N ILE A 142 -7.97 -0.65 -19.46
CA ILE A 142 -9.08 -0.24 -18.56
C ILE A 142 -10.43 -0.81 -18.99
N GLU A 143 -10.73 -0.86 -20.30
CA GLU A 143 -11.98 -1.42 -20.79
C GLU A 143 -12.06 -2.94 -20.56
N THR A 144 -10.93 -3.63 -20.57
CA THR A 144 -10.88 -5.06 -20.21
C THR A 144 -11.14 -5.24 -18.72
N THR A 145 -10.50 -4.43 -17.88
CA THR A 145 -10.72 -4.43 -16.43
C THR A 145 -12.18 -4.14 -16.07
N LEU A 146 -12.82 -3.22 -16.79
CA LEU A 146 -14.23 -2.85 -16.57
C LEU A 146 -15.23 -3.96 -16.97
N LYS A 147 -14.81 -5.02 -17.67
CA LYS A 147 -15.67 -6.20 -17.89
C LYS A 147 -15.92 -6.98 -16.60
N ASP A 148 -14.92 -6.99 -15.71
CA ASP A 148 -14.93 -7.84 -14.52
C ASP A 148 -15.02 -7.07 -13.20
N SER A 149 -14.69 -5.77 -13.19
CA SER A 149 -14.63 -4.94 -11.98
C SER A 149 -15.08 -3.50 -12.25
N ASN A 150 -15.62 -2.83 -11.22
CA ASN A 150 -15.64 -1.37 -11.18
C ASN A 150 -14.26 -0.87 -10.75
N VAL A 151 -13.88 0.33 -11.16
CA VAL A 151 -12.57 0.92 -10.86
C VAL A 151 -12.74 2.29 -10.23
N GLU A 152 -12.10 2.51 -9.08
CA GLU A 152 -11.97 3.81 -8.44
C GLU A 152 -10.49 4.22 -8.54
N ILE A 153 -10.19 5.35 -9.21
CA ILE A 153 -8.82 5.82 -9.42
C ILE A 153 -8.56 7.00 -8.49
N VAL A 154 -7.47 6.91 -7.72
CA VAL A 154 -6.92 8.00 -6.92
C VAL A 154 -5.56 8.37 -7.49
N LEU A 155 -5.38 9.64 -7.87
CA LEU A 155 -4.11 10.10 -8.41
C LEU A 155 -3.14 10.44 -7.29
N THR A 156 -2.09 9.65 -7.19
CA THR A 156 -1.01 9.77 -6.18
C THR A 156 0.34 9.83 -6.89
N PRO A 157 0.65 10.95 -7.58
CA PRO A 157 1.84 11.07 -8.39
C PRO A 157 3.12 10.82 -7.60
N VAL A 158 4.06 10.07 -8.20
CA VAL A 158 5.39 9.79 -7.64
C VAL A 158 6.51 10.43 -8.45
N HIS A 159 6.18 11.05 -9.59
CA HIS A 159 7.09 11.79 -10.44
C HIS A 159 7.08 13.30 -10.12
N ASP A 160 7.63 14.12 -11.01
CA ASP A 160 7.87 15.54 -10.82
C ASP A 160 6.59 16.41 -10.77
N ILE A 161 6.78 17.72 -10.70
CA ILE A 161 5.70 18.70 -10.58
C ILE A 161 4.70 18.62 -11.74
N SER A 162 5.14 18.28 -12.95
CA SER A 162 4.29 18.08 -14.12
C SER A 162 3.23 16.99 -13.90
N SER A 163 3.58 15.93 -13.16
CA SER A 163 2.63 14.86 -12.80
C SER A 163 1.55 15.34 -11.81
N LEU A 164 1.92 16.22 -10.87
CA LEU A 164 0.96 16.89 -9.96
C LEU A 164 0.01 17.79 -10.77
N GLN A 165 0.56 18.55 -11.71
CA GLN A 165 -0.21 19.45 -12.59
C GLN A 165 -1.19 18.64 -13.47
N LYS A 166 -0.72 17.58 -14.14
CA LYS A 166 -1.58 16.67 -14.93
C LYS A 166 -2.69 16.08 -14.07
N SER A 167 -2.40 15.64 -12.87
CA SER A 167 -3.40 15.10 -11.95
C SER A 167 -4.47 16.10 -11.56
N SER A 168 -4.09 17.36 -11.32
CA SER A 168 -5.03 18.45 -11.07
C SER A 168 -5.97 18.70 -12.25
N LEU A 169 -5.42 18.74 -13.47
CA LEU A 169 -6.21 18.91 -14.69
C LEU A 169 -7.16 17.73 -14.94
N ILE A 170 -6.71 16.50 -14.66
CA ILE A 170 -7.56 15.31 -14.76
C ILE A 170 -8.78 15.43 -13.84
N TYR A 171 -8.58 15.74 -12.56
CA TYR A 171 -9.71 15.89 -11.62
C TYR A 171 -10.67 17.02 -12.06
N LYS A 172 -10.13 18.14 -12.52
CA LYS A 172 -10.92 19.27 -13.03
C LYS A 172 -11.80 18.86 -14.22
N ASP A 173 -11.21 18.22 -15.22
CA ASP A 173 -11.91 17.85 -16.44
C ASP A 173 -12.85 16.65 -16.19
N ALA A 174 -12.44 15.66 -15.39
CA ALA A 174 -13.27 14.50 -15.07
C ALA A 174 -14.55 14.87 -14.31
N LYS A 175 -14.55 15.97 -13.54
CA LYS A 175 -15.76 16.49 -12.86
C LYS A 175 -16.85 16.89 -13.83
N ALA A 176 -16.49 17.33 -15.04
CA ALA A 176 -17.44 17.74 -16.08
C ALA A 176 -17.83 16.57 -17.01
N ALA A 177 -17.16 15.42 -16.91
CA ALA A 177 -17.42 14.27 -17.78
C ALA A 177 -18.80 13.65 -17.50
N LYS A 178 -19.52 13.31 -18.59
CA LYS A 178 -20.89 12.79 -18.51
C LYS A 178 -20.96 11.27 -18.54
N SER A 179 -19.88 10.61 -18.93
CA SER A 179 -19.82 9.15 -19.07
C SER A 179 -18.45 8.61 -18.67
N ASP A 180 -18.37 7.31 -18.42
CA ASP A 180 -17.09 6.63 -18.17
C ASP A 180 -16.17 6.70 -19.40
N SER A 181 -16.74 6.63 -20.61
CA SER A 181 -15.98 6.82 -21.86
C SER A 181 -15.31 8.20 -21.91
N ASP A 182 -16.00 9.25 -21.47
CA ASP A 182 -15.42 10.60 -21.44
C ASP A 182 -14.31 10.71 -20.40
N LYS A 183 -14.49 10.10 -19.22
CA LYS A 183 -13.43 10.03 -18.18
C LYS A 183 -12.20 9.29 -18.69
N VAL A 184 -12.39 8.17 -19.38
CA VAL A 184 -11.27 7.40 -19.98
C VAL A 184 -10.53 8.23 -21.03
N LYS A 185 -11.25 8.99 -21.88
CA LYS A 185 -10.61 9.89 -22.86
C LYS A 185 -9.80 10.99 -22.16
N ILE A 186 -10.32 11.56 -21.07
CA ILE A 186 -9.61 12.55 -20.27
C ILE A 186 -8.34 11.95 -19.66
N LEU A 187 -8.45 10.79 -19.03
CA LEU A 187 -7.30 10.08 -18.49
C LEU A 187 -6.23 9.85 -19.57
N ARG A 188 -6.61 9.28 -20.72
CA ARG A 188 -5.68 9.02 -21.84
C ARG A 188 -5.02 10.26 -22.38
N LYS A 189 -5.75 11.38 -22.46
CA LYS A 189 -5.19 12.68 -22.88
C LYS A 189 -4.00 13.09 -22.00
N TYR A 190 -4.19 13.06 -20.68
CA TYR A 190 -3.18 13.54 -19.75
C TYR A 190 -2.08 12.50 -19.44
N TYR A 191 -2.35 11.21 -19.66
CA TYR A 191 -1.38 10.14 -19.56
C TYR A 191 -0.51 10.00 -20.81
N ALA A 192 -0.83 10.68 -21.91
CA ALA A 192 -0.02 10.67 -23.12
C ALA A 192 1.39 11.21 -22.83
N GLU A 193 2.42 10.56 -23.39
CA GLU A 193 3.82 10.95 -23.15
C GLU A 193 4.15 12.34 -23.72
N ASP A 194 3.54 12.65 -24.82
CA ASP A 194 3.71 13.91 -25.56
C ASP A 194 2.85 15.06 -25.00
N TYR A 195 1.99 14.79 -24.00
CA TYR A 195 1.21 15.83 -23.36
C TYR A 195 2.06 16.66 -22.42
N ASN A 196 2.25 17.92 -22.76
CA ASN A 196 2.95 18.91 -21.93
C ASN A 196 1.95 19.85 -21.27
N VAL A 197 2.14 20.09 -19.98
CA VAL A 197 1.32 21.04 -19.23
C VAL A 197 1.87 22.45 -19.44
N ASP A 198 1.00 23.40 -19.73
CA ASP A 198 1.34 24.81 -19.63
C ASP A 198 1.37 25.20 -18.14
N ASP A 199 2.50 25.62 -17.62
CA ASP A 199 2.71 25.99 -16.22
C ASP A 199 1.71 27.03 -15.69
N LYS A 200 1.14 27.84 -16.58
CA LYS A 200 0.12 28.83 -16.23
C LYS A 200 -1.29 28.24 -16.12
N SER A 201 -1.50 27.02 -16.58
CA SER A 201 -2.83 26.37 -16.60
C SER A 201 -3.26 25.79 -15.25
N VAL A 202 -2.33 25.65 -14.29
CA VAL A 202 -2.59 25.07 -12.97
C VAL A 202 -2.05 26.00 -11.88
N SER A 203 -2.91 26.37 -10.92
CA SER A 203 -2.50 27.21 -9.81
C SER A 203 -1.58 26.47 -8.82
N LYS A 204 -0.75 27.21 -8.08
CA LYS A 204 0.07 26.63 -7.01
C LYS A 204 -0.78 25.95 -5.94
N ASP A 205 -1.97 26.49 -5.65
CA ASP A 205 -2.88 25.91 -4.67
C ASP A 205 -3.46 24.58 -5.16
N ASP A 206 -3.74 24.42 -6.44
CA ASP A 206 -4.24 23.17 -7.00
C ASP A 206 -3.13 22.11 -7.03
N VAL A 207 -1.89 22.48 -7.34
CA VAL A 207 -0.72 21.59 -7.20
C VAL A 207 -0.56 21.15 -5.74
N ALA A 208 -0.66 22.08 -4.79
CA ALA A 208 -0.54 21.78 -3.36
C ALA A 208 -1.65 20.82 -2.87
N LYS A 209 -2.88 20.93 -3.39
CA LYS A 209 -3.97 19.97 -3.08
C LYS A 209 -3.59 18.53 -3.48
N ILE A 210 -3.06 18.36 -4.70
CA ILE A 210 -2.62 17.04 -5.19
C ILE A 210 -1.44 16.52 -4.39
N ASP A 211 -0.49 17.38 -4.06
CA ASP A 211 0.67 17.01 -3.23
C ASP A 211 0.25 16.57 -1.81
N ASN A 212 -0.75 17.24 -1.22
CA ASN A 212 -1.32 16.83 0.07
C ASN A 212 -2.05 15.47 -0.03
N LEU A 213 -2.82 15.24 -1.10
CA LEU A 213 -3.46 13.96 -1.38
C LEU A 213 -2.41 12.85 -1.52
N ARG A 214 -1.37 13.09 -2.32
CA ARG A 214 -0.23 12.18 -2.47
C ARG A 214 0.41 11.85 -1.12
N LYS A 215 0.77 12.87 -0.32
CA LYS A 215 1.39 12.71 1.00
C LYS A 215 0.52 11.89 1.95
N LYS A 216 -0.79 12.12 1.92
CA LYS A 216 -1.77 11.36 2.71
C LYS A 216 -1.68 9.86 2.43
N TYR A 217 -1.71 9.45 1.16
CA TYR A 217 -1.61 8.04 0.77
C TYR A 217 -0.19 7.47 0.89
N PHE A 218 0.82 8.32 0.73
CA PHE A 218 2.21 7.94 0.97
C PHE A 218 2.43 7.55 2.44
N ALA A 219 1.86 8.31 3.37
CA ALA A 219 1.89 7.99 4.80
C ALA A 219 1.12 6.70 5.13
N ALA A 220 0.12 6.32 4.33
CA ALA A 220 -0.59 5.05 4.43
C ALA A 220 0.14 3.87 3.76
N GLY A 221 1.32 4.09 3.16
CA GLY A 221 2.16 3.07 2.57
C GLY A 221 2.11 2.95 1.04
N VAL A 222 1.30 3.75 0.33
CA VAL A 222 1.26 3.78 -1.15
C VAL A 222 2.47 4.55 -1.66
N ARG A 223 3.61 3.89 -1.77
CA ARG A 223 4.89 4.51 -2.16
C ARG A 223 5.32 4.25 -3.60
N SER A 224 4.60 3.39 -4.30
CA SER A 224 4.82 3.07 -5.71
C SER A 224 3.49 2.93 -6.42
N VAL A 225 3.47 3.21 -7.71
CA VAL A 225 2.28 3.13 -8.57
C VAL A 225 2.61 2.37 -9.88
N PRO A 226 1.65 1.69 -10.49
CA PRO A 226 0.27 1.52 -10.01
C PRO A 226 0.22 0.64 -8.76
N PHE A 227 -0.60 1.03 -7.76
CA PHE A 227 -0.93 0.16 -6.65
C PHE A 227 -2.43 -0.13 -6.71
N ILE A 228 -2.78 -1.42 -6.72
CA ILE A 228 -4.17 -1.87 -6.90
C ILE A 228 -4.56 -2.75 -5.72
N VAL A 229 -5.71 -2.44 -5.13
CA VAL A 229 -6.29 -3.19 -4.01
C VAL A 229 -7.78 -3.39 -4.23
N ASN A 230 -8.33 -4.54 -3.79
CA ASN A 230 -9.78 -4.69 -3.78
C ASN A 230 -10.39 -3.80 -2.70
N LYS A 231 -11.46 -3.12 -3.00
CA LYS A 231 -12.16 -2.27 -2.02
C LYS A 231 -12.69 -3.09 -0.83
N SER A 232 -13.03 -4.36 -1.06
CA SER A 232 -13.43 -5.30 -0.01
C SER A 232 -12.33 -5.63 0.99
N ASP A 233 -11.06 -5.45 0.63
CA ASP A 233 -9.91 -5.69 1.50
C ASP A 233 -9.66 -4.51 2.47
N LEU A 234 -10.33 -3.36 2.25
CA LEU A 234 -10.31 -2.20 3.13
C LEU A 234 -11.35 -2.37 4.25
N LYS A 235 -10.98 -3.08 5.29
CA LYS A 235 -11.84 -3.34 6.47
C LYS A 235 -11.48 -2.46 7.64
#